data_8af10d55ef96eb515f67802ba7ac9cb6
#
_entry.id   8af10d55ef96eb515f67802ba7ac9cb6
#
_cell.length_a   1.000
_cell.length_b   1.000
_cell.length_c   1.000
_cell.angle_alpha   90.00
_cell.angle_beta   90.00
_cell.angle_gamma   90.00
#
_symmetry.space_group_name_H-M   'P 1'
#
loop_
_entity.id
_entity.type
_entity.pdbx_description
1 polymer ?
#
loop_
_entity_poly.entity_id
_entity_poly.type
_entity_poly.pdbx_seq_one_letter_code
_entity_poly.pdbx_strand_id
1 'polypeptide(L)'
;MVATGGVFAGTSLDIGTRALLDVFDRLPAFERAIDLGCGTGILAASLARLRPEARVLASDQSSAAVESARLTMAASGLEVEVERDAALAAQAPASADLIVLNPPFHSGAAVHEGVSRAIFEGAARVLRPGGELWTVFNSHLGHRAVLERVVGPTRQVHRTSKFTVTASRRRV
;
A
#
# COMPACT_ATOMS: atom_id res chain seq x y z
N MET A 1 9.07 4.15 14.05
CA MET A 1 7.91 3.24 13.92
C MET A 1 7.36 2.97 15.31
N VAL A 2 6.08 3.17 15.52
CA VAL A 2 5.36 2.91 16.77
C VAL A 2 4.23 1.93 16.46
N ALA A 3 3.93 1.00 17.37
CA ALA A 3 2.83 0.06 17.22
C ALA A 3 2.01 0.00 18.52
N THR A 4 0.70 0.06 18.39
CA THR A 4 -0.25 -0.26 19.45
C THR A 4 -0.63 -1.74 19.37
N GLY A 5 -1.18 -2.30 20.45
CA GLY A 5 -1.60 -3.71 20.46
C GLY A 5 -2.59 -4.00 19.33
N GLY A 6 -2.41 -5.12 18.64
CA GLY A 6 -3.25 -5.55 17.51
C GLY A 6 -2.79 -5.09 16.11
N VAL A 7 -1.69 -4.36 15.99
CA VAL A 7 -1.09 -4.04 14.69
C VAL A 7 -0.20 -5.19 14.23
N PHE A 8 -0.39 -5.61 12.98
CA PHE A 8 0.43 -6.64 12.34
C PHE A 8 1.93 -6.29 12.34
N ALA A 9 2.79 -7.26 12.59
CA ALA A 9 4.24 -7.14 12.76
C ALA A 9 4.72 -6.27 13.96
N GLY A 10 3.85 -5.64 14.70
CA GLY A 10 4.21 -4.81 15.86
C GLY A 10 5.25 -3.74 15.50
N THR A 11 6.35 -3.67 16.29
CA THR A 11 7.46 -2.71 16.06
C THR A 11 8.55 -3.23 15.12
N SER A 12 8.48 -4.48 14.67
CA SER A 12 9.42 -5.05 13.71
C SER A 12 9.00 -4.75 12.27
N LEU A 13 9.99 -4.57 11.38
CA LEU A 13 9.71 -4.39 9.95
C LEU A 13 9.35 -5.74 9.34
N ASP A 14 8.11 -5.86 8.83
CA ASP A 14 7.68 -7.04 8.08
C ASP A 14 8.51 -7.27 6.82
N ILE A 15 8.76 -8.54 6.48
CA ILE A 15 9.62 -8.93 5.36
C ILE A 15 9.03 -8.45 4.02
N GLY A 16 7.71 -8.48 3.85
CA GLY A 16 7.03 -7.95 2.67
C GLY A 16 7.22 -6.45 2.54
N THR A 17 7.02 -5.72 3.62
CA THR A 17 7.26 -4.27 3.68
C THR A 17 8.73 -3.94 3.32
N ARG A 18 9.69 -4.72 3.81
CA ARG A 18 11.11 -4.55 3.44
C ARG A 18 11.32 -4.74 1.95
N ALA A 19 10.81 -5.83 1.37
CA ALA A 19 10.94 -6.10 -0.06
C ALA A 19 10.33 -5.00 -0.94
N LEU A 20 9.27 -4.34 -0.47
CA LEU A 20 8.68 -3.19 -1.16
C LEU A 20 9.54 -1.93 -1.00
N LEU A 21 10.07 -1.66 0.19
CA LEU A 21 10.99 -0.54 0.43
C LEU A 21 12.28 -0.64 -0.38
N ASP A 22 12.80 -1.84 -0.59
CA ASP A 22 14.04 -2.09 -1.35
C ASP A 22 13.97 -1.63 -2.83
N VAL A 23 12.76 -1.28 -3.31
CA VAL A 23 12.54 -0.81 -4.68
C VAL A 23 11.94 0.60 -4.76
N PHE A 24 11.91 1.34 -3.67
CA PHE A 24 11.35 2.70 -3.62
C PHE A 24 12.11 3.70 -4.51
N ASP A 25 13.37 3.45 -4.80
CA ASP A 25 14.17 4.19 -5.77
C ASP A 25 13.66 4.08 -7.22
N ARG A 26 12.81 3.09 -7.50
CA ARG A 26 12.20 2.83 -8.82
C ARG A 26 10.77 3.33 -8.95
N LEU A 27 10.20 3.93 -7.89
CA LEU A 27 8.85 4.49 -7.93
C LEU A 27 8.75 5.59 -8.98
N PRO A 28 7.64 5.70 -9.72
CA PRO A 28 7.41 6.82 -10.62
C PRO A 28 7.35 8.14 -9.84
N ALA A 29 7.45 9.26 -10.55
CA ALA A 29 7.14 10.55 -9.94
C ALA A 29 5.67 10.60 -9.52
N PHE A 30 5.39 11.24 -8.38
CA PHE A 30 4.04 11.41 -7.85
C PHE A 30 3.91 12.75 -7.13
N GLU A 31 2.74 13.34 -7.20
CA GLU A 31 2.32 14.50 -6.39
C GLU A 31 1.39 14.07 -5.25
N ARG A 32 0.64 12.97 -5.46
CA ARG A 32 -0.20 12.37 -4.43
C ARG A 32 -0.01 10.87 -4.39
N ALA A 33 0.40 10.36 -3.22
CA ALA A 33 0.58 8.94 -2.96
C ALA A 33 -0.29 8.46 -1.79
N ILE A 34 -0.66 7.18 -1.80
CA ILE A 34 -1.43 6.54 -0.74
C ILE A 34 -0.72 5.27 -0.28
N ASP A 35 -0.56 5.10 1.02
CA ASP A 35 -0.20 3.86 1.68
C ASP A 35 -1.50 3.16 2.12
N LEU A 36 -1.92 2.16 1.35
CA LEU A 36 -3.17 1.44 1.57
C LEU A 36 -2.94 0.22 2.46
N GLY A 37 -3.67 0.13 3.58
CA GLY A 37 -3.39 -0.84 4.63
C GLY A 37 -2.10 -0.49 5.37
N CYS A 38 -1.99 0.75 5.81
CA CYS A 38 -0.74 1.37 6.26
C CYS A 38 -0.13 0.75 7.53
N GLY A 39 -0.90 0.03 8.32
CA GLY A 39 -0.42 -0.57 9.57
C GLY A 39 0.25 0.46 10.48
N THR A 40 1.56 0.34 10.69
CA THR A 40 2.35 1.30 11.47
C THR A 40 2.72 2.59 10.71
N GLY A 41 2.35 2.72 9.43
CA GLY A 41 2.63 3.89 8.59
C GLY A 41 4.05 3.98 8.05
N ILE A 42 4.83 2.91 8.09
CA ILE A 42 6.25 2.95 7.67
C ILE A 42 6.42 3.24 6.17
N LEU A 43 5.54 2.72 5.30
CA LEU A 43 5.59 3.00 3.87
C LEU A 43 5.21 4.47 3.62
N ALA A 44 4.15 4.98 4.27
CA ALA A 44 3.75 6.39 4.17
C ALA A 44 4.87 7.33 4.64
N ALA A 45 5.52 7.04 5.78
CA ALA A 45 6.67 7.81 6.26
C ALA A 45 7.84 7.81 5.26
N SER A 46 8.07 6.67 4.61
CA SER A 46 9.13 6.54 3.60
C SER A 46 8.80 7.31 2.33
N LEU A 47 7.54 7.31 1.87
CA LEU A 47 7.07 8.11 0.74
C LEU A 47 7.21 9.62 1.02
N ALA A 48 6.80 10.08 2.21
CA ALA A 48 6.90 11.47 2.59
C ALA A 48 8.36 11.96 2.68
N ARG A 49 9.29 11.09 3.11
CA ARG A 49 10.73 11.42 3.09
C ARG A 49 11.32 11.43 1.69
N LEU A 50 10.84 10.52 0.81
CA LEU A 50 11.30 10.44 -0.58
C LEU A 50 10.85 11.66 -1.40
N ARG A 51 9.66 12.19 -1.12
CA ARG A 51 9.06 13.34 -1.79
C ARG A 51 8.40 14.27 -0.78
N PRO A 52 9.15 15.16 -0.12
CA PRO A 52 8.62 16.06 0.91
C PRO A 52 7.53 17.02 0.41
N GLU A 53 7.53 17.32 -0.88
CA GLU A 53 6.54 18.19 -1.54
C GLU A 53 5.23 17.46 -1.90
N ALA A 54 5.24 16.12 -1.92
CA ALA A 54 4.07 15.33 -2.29
C ALA A 54 3.09 15.19 -1.12
N ARG A 55 1.81 15.08 -1.45
CA ARG A 55 0.77 14.75 -0.49
C ARG A 55 0.73 13.23 -0.27
N VAL A 56 0.91 12.80 0.96
CA VAL A 56 0.86 11.39 1.33
C VAL A 56 -0.30 11.13 2.27
N LEU A 57 -1.10 10.12 1.93
CA LEU A 57 -2.18 9.60 2.77
C LEU A 57 -1.82 8.20 3.25
N ALA A 58 -1.93 7.95 4.55
CA ALA A 58 -1.89 6.62 5.17
C ALA A 58 -3.33 6.19 5.51
N SER A 59 -3.80 5.08 4.95
CA SER A 59 -5.17 4.61 5.12
C SER A 59 -5.21 3.17 5.61
N ASP A 60 -6.03 2.90 6.62
CA ASP A 60 -6.26 1.54 7.13
C ASP A 60 -7.69 1.41 7.67
N GLN A 61 -8.27 0.20 7.59
CA GLN A 61 -9.58 -0.09 8.18
C GLN A 61 -9.52 -0.25 9.70
N SER A 62 -8.35 -0.59 10.26
CA SER A 62 -8.12 -0.83 11.69
C SER A 62 -7.85 0.48 12.42
N SER A 63 -8.64 0.77 13.45
CA SER A 63 -8.40 1.93 14.33
C SER A 63 -7.04 1.86 15.03
N ALA A 64 -6.59 0.66 15.42
CA ALA A 64 -5.28 0.46 16.05
C ALA A 64 -4.12 0.76 15.07
N ALA A 65 -4.27 0.42 13.78
CA ALA A 65 -3.31 0.76 12.74
C ALA A 65 -3.24 2.28 12.53
N VAL A 66 -4.39 2.93 12.40
CA VAL A 66 -4.49 4.40 12.25
C VAL A 66 -3.82 5.12 13.42
N GLU A 67 -4.06 4.69 14.65
CA GLU A 67 -3.42 5.26 15.83
C GLU A 67 -1.89 5.06 15.80
N SER A 68 -1.43 3.85 15.46
CA SER A 68 0.00 3.55 15.33
C SER A 68 0.67 4.38 14.23
N ALA A 69 -0.01 4.57 13.11
CA ALA A 69 0.48 5.42 12.02
C ALA A 69 0.61 6.88 12.46
N ARG A 70 -0.41 7.43 13.15
CA ARG A 70 -0.36 8.80 13.70
C ARG A 70 0.81 9.00 14.66
N LEU A 71 1.02 8.04 15.57
CA LEU A 71 2.16 8.09 16.49
C LEU A 71 3.50 8.02 15.76
N THR A 72 3.59 7.21 14.69
CA THR A 72 4.78 7.14 13.84
C THR A 72 5.06 8.46 13.13
N MET A 73 4.02 9.13 12.58
CA MET A 73 4.17 10.42 11.92
C MET A 73 4.60 11.50 12.91
N ALA A 74 3.94 11.59 14.07
CA ALA A 74 4.28 12.54 15.12
C ALA A 74 5.73 12.36 15.61
N ALA A 75 6.15 11.11 15.89
CA ALA A 75 7.52 10.82 16.31
C ALA A 75 8.58 11.06 15.23
N SER A 76 8.18 11.12 13.97
CA SER A 76 9.07 11.34 12.83
C SER A 76 9.09 12.79 12.33
N GLY A 77 8.22 13.65 12.86
CA GLY A 77 8.06 15.04 12.40
C GLY A 77 7.58 15.14 10.95
N LEU A 78 6.76 14.19 10.49
CA LEU A 78 6.29 14.13 9.12
C LEU A 78 4.82 14.55 9.03
N GLU A 79 4.51 15.38 8.04
CA GLU A 79 3.14 15.78 7.70
C GLU A 79 2.55 14.77 6.71
N VAL A 80 1.86 13.75 7.24
CA VAL A 80 1.15 12.72 6.48
C VAL A 80 -0.28 12.69 6.99
N GLU A 81 -1.23 12.76 6.08
CA GLU A 81 -2.64 12.55 6.41
C GLU A 81 -2.87 11.09 6.81
N VAL A 82 -3.57 10.86 7.94
CA VAL A 82 -3.84 9.50 8.42
C VAL A 82 -5.32 9.35 8.67
N GLU A 83 -5.98 8.44 7.95
CA GLU A 83 -7.41 8.23 8.07
C GLU A 83 -7.79 6.75 8.22
N ARG A 84 -8.98 6.54 8.80
CA ARG A 84 -9.60 5.23 8.84
C ARG A 84 -10.54 5.06 7.67
N ASP A 85 -10.19 4.19 6.74
CA ASP A 85 -10.99 3.90 5.56
C ASP A 85 -10.82 2.44 5.12
N ALA A 86 -11.86 1.84 4.59
CA ALA A 86 -11.84 0.48 4.05
C ALA A 86 -11.73 0.53 2.52
N ALA A 87 -10.64 0.00 1.98
CA ALA A 87 -10.40 -0.09 0.53
C ALA A 87 -10.55 1.25 -0.21
N LEU A 88 -10.18 2.35 0.44
CA LEU A 88 -10.25 3.73 -0.10
C LEU A 88 -11.67 4.20 -0.46
N ALA A 89 -12.69 3.71 0.23
CA ALA A 89 -14.10 4.02 -0.09
C ALA A 89 -14.40 5.52 -0.05
N ALA A 90 -13.79 6.27 0.87
CA ALA A 90 -13.96 7.71 1.02
C ALA A 90 -13.15 8.54 0.01
N GLN A 91 -12.16 7.95 -0.68
CA GLN A 91 -11.31 8.68 -1.61
C GLN A 91 -12.01 8.92 -2.95
N ALA A 92 -11.81 10.12 -3.49
CA ALA A 92 -12.33 10.47 -4.81
C ALA A 92 -11.72 9.59 -5.92
N PRO A 93 -12.48 9.24 -6.96
CA PRO A 93 -11.94 8.56 -8.13
C PRO A 93 -10.85 9.39 -8.82
N ALA A 94 -9.88 8.74 -9.43
CA ALA A 94 -8.79 9.35 -10.21
C ALA A 94 -8.07 10.49 -9.46
N SER A 95 -7.80 10.29 -8.16
CA SER A 95 -7.21 11.31 -7.29
C SER A 95 -5.76 11.05 -6.88
N ALA A 96 -5.21 9.86 -7.11
CA ALA A 96 -3.83 9.51 -6.73
C ALA A 96 -2.98 9.11 -7.93
N ASP A 97 -1.68 9.43 -7.89
CA ASP A 97 -0.70 9.04 -8.89
C ASP A 97 -0.09 7.67 -8.57
N LEU A 98 0.08 7.40 -7.27
CA LEU A 98 0.74 6.22 -6.75
C LEU A 98 -0.04 5.66 -5.56
N ILE A 99 -0.21 4.34 -5.53
CA ILE A 99 -0.66 3.62 -4.34
C ILE A 99 0.37 2.53 -4.04
N VAL A 100 0.81 2.44 -2.78
CA VAL A 100 1.61 1.32 -2.29
C VAL A 100 0.75 0.45 -1.38
N LEU A 101 0.98 -0.87 -1.43
CA LEU A 101 0.14 -1.84 -0.73
C LEU A 101 0.95 -3.06 -0.30
N ASN A 102 0.97 -3.33 1.00
CA ASN A 102 1.37 -4.62 1.56
C ASN A 102 0.16 -5.25 2.25
N PRO A 103 -0.65 -6.04 1.55
CA PRO A 103 -1.90 -6.54 2.11
C PRO A 103 -1.69 -7.58 3.21
N PRO A 104 -2.60 -7.66 4.21
CA PRO A 104 -2.54 -8.67 5.28
C PRO A 104 -3.01 -10.04 4.75
N PHE A 105 -2.11 -10.84 4.18
CA PHE A 105 -2.42 -12.18 3.65
C PHE A 105 -2.11 -13.31 4.65
N HIS A 106 -2.81 -13.37 5.78
CA HIS A 106 -2.43 -14.30 6.85
C HIS A 106 -3.43 -15.40 7.20
N SER A 107 -4.56 -15.55 6.50
CA SER A 107 -5.54 -16.60 6.81
C SER A 107 -6.34 -17.06 5.58
N GLY A 108 -6.36 -18.37 5.29
CA GLY A 108 -7.26 -19.15 4.42
C GLY A 108 -7.56 -18.65 2.99
N ALA A 109 -7.31 -19.47 1.96
CA ALA A 109 -7.31 -19.06 0.55
C ALA A 109 -8.63 -18.46 0.03
N ALA A 110 -9.80 -18.94 0.42
CA ALA A 110 -11.07 -18.55 -0.20
C ALA A 110 -11.64 -17.19 0.28
N VAL A 111 -11.45 -16.84 1.56
CA VAL A 111 -11.89 -15.53 2.10
C VAL A 111 -11.02 -14.39 1.57
N HIS A 112 -9.77 -14.70 1.18
CA HIS A 112 -8.79 -13.70 0.73
C HIS A 112 -8.99 -13.21 -0.70
N GLU A 113 -9.53 -14.03 -1.60
CA GLU A 113 -9.74 -13.59 -2.99
C GLU A 113 -10.75 -12.43 -3.07
N GLY A 114 -11.85 -12.52 -2.31
CA GLY A 114 -12.87 -11.47 -2.27
C GLY A 114 -12.36 -10.16 -1.65
N VAL A 115 -11.65 -10.25 -0.54
CA VAL A 115 -11.08 -9.07 0.17
C VAL A 115 -9.98 -8.43 -0.67
N SER A 116 -9.07 -9.22 -1.21
CA SER A 116 -7.99 -8.73 -2.08
C SER A 116 -8.55 -8.04 -3.32
N ARG A 117 -9.59 -8.61 -3.92
CA ARG A 117 -10.25 -8.05 -5.09
C ARG A 117 -10.87 -6.67 -4.78
N ALA A 118 -11.60 -6.52 -3.68
CA ALA A 118 -12.18 -5.25 -3.27
C ALA A 118 -11.11 -4.17 -3.03
N ILE A 119 -9.98 -4.55 -2.41
CA ILE A 119 -8.84 -3.65 -2.20
C ILE A 119 -8.24 -3.20 -3.56
N PHE A 120 -8.05 -4.12 -4.50
CA PHE A 120 -7.52 -3.78 -5.83
C PHE A 120 -8.51 -2.95 -6.66
N GLU A 121 -9.82 -3.21 -6.57
CA GLU A 121 -10.86 -2.41 -7.20
C GLU A 121 -10.89 -0.98 -6.64
N GLY A 122 -10.80 -0.83 -5.31
CA GLY A 122 -10.67 0.47 -4.65
C GLY A 122 -9.43 1.24 -5.12
N ALA A 123 -8.28 0.58 -5.16
CA ALA A 123 -7.04 1.17 -5.67
C ALA A 123 -7.17 1.58 -7.15
N ALA A 124 -7.72 0.71 -8.00
CA ALA A 124 -7.93 1.00 -9.42
C ALA A 124 -8.86 2.20 -9.63
N ARG A 125 -9.91 2.36 -8.81
CA ARG A 125 -10.82 3.49 -8.87
C ARG A 125 -10.13 4.81 -8.51
N VAL A 126 -9.30 4.79 -7.47
CA VAL A 126 -8.66 5.99 -6.89
C VAL A 126 -7.44 6.44 -7.69
N LEU A 127 -6.72 5.52 -8.32
CA LEU A 127 -5.61 5.89 -9.21
C LEU A 127 -6.10 6.73 -10.39
N ARG A 128 -5.33 7.72 -10.80
CA ARG A 128 -5.49 8.42 -12.08
C ARG A 128 -5.22 7.47 -13.26
N PRO A 129 -5.76 7.72 -14.46
CA PRO A 129 -5.32 7.03 -15.66
C PRO A 129 -3.80 7.10 -15.80
N GLY A 130 -3.14 5.95 -15.96
CA GLY A 130 -1.69 5.86 -16.01
C GLY A 130 -0.96 5.86 -14.66
N GLY A 131 -1.65 6.10 -13.54
CA GLY A 131 -1.12 5.94 -12.18
C GLY A 131 -0.79 4.48 -11.86
N GLU A 132 0.05 4.24 -10.88
CA GLU A 132 0.55 2.89 -10.57
C GLU A 132 0.18 2.41 -9.16
N LEU A 133 -0.24 1.15 -9.06
CA LEU A 133 -0.34 0.38 -7.81
C LEU A 133 0.90 -0.49 -7.66
N TRP A 134 1.69 -0.24 -6.62
CA TRP A 134 2.83 -1.06 -6.25
C TRP A 134 2.44 -1.99 -5.09
N THR A 135 2.48 -3.30 -5.34
CA THR A 135 1.98 -4.29 -4.40
C THR A 135 3.04 -5.35 -4.14
N VAL A 136 3.24 -5.70 -2.86
CA VAL A 136 4.02 -6.87 -2.45
C VAL A 136 3.09 -7.98 -1.98
N PHE A 137 3.39 -9.22 -2.34
CA PHE A 137 2.63 -10.40 -1.91
C PHE A 137 3.50 -11.66 -1.92
N ASN A 138 3.06 -12.70 -1.22
CA ASN A 138 3.70 -14.01 -1.27
C ASN A 138 3.71 -14.57 -2.68
N SER A 139 4.88 -15.00 -3.17
CA SER A 139 5.10 -15.40 -4.57
C SER A 139 4.24 -16.57 -5.05
N HIS A 140 3.67 -17.37 -4.13
CA HIS A 140 2.76 -18.48 -4.46
C HIS A 140 1.31 -18.02 -4.68
N LEU A 141 0.97 -16.77 -4.36
CA LEU A 141 -0.37 -16.23 -4.56
C LEU A 141 -0.53 -15.73 -6.00
N GLY A 142 -1.62 -16.10 -6.64
CA GLY A 142 -1.93 -15.75 -8.05
C GLY A 142 -2.37 -14.28 -8.26
N HIS A 143 -1.99 -13.35 -7.39
CA HIS A 143 -2.48 -11.97 -7.41
C HIS A 143 -2.13 -11.20 -8.67
N ARG A 144 -1.05 -11.56 -9.37
CA ARG A 144 -0.68 -10.88 -10.62
C ARG A 144 -1.81 -10.93 -11.66
N ALA A 145 -2.45 -12.08 -11.86
CA ALA A 145 -3.54 -12.21 -12.81
C ALA A 145 -4.78 -11.38 -12.41
N VAL A 146 -5.04 -11.25 -11.10
CA VAL A 146 -6.12 -10.40 -10.58
C VAL A 146 -5.79 -8.93 -10.81
N LEU A 147 -4.56 -8.50 -10.50
CA LEU A 147 -4.08 -7.14 -10.73
C LEU A 147 -4.14 -6.75 -12.21
N GLU A 148 -3.72 -7.64 -13.13
CA GLU A 148 -3.79 -7.41 -14.57
C GLU A 148 -5.23 -7.20 -15.05
N ARG A 149 -6.19 -7.93 -14.49
CA ARG A 149 -7.60 -7.82 -14.83
C ARG A 149 -8.25 -6.57 -14.23
N VAL A 150 -7.97 -6.27 -12.96
CA VAL A 150 -8.67 -5.22 -12.18
C VAL A 150 -8.04 -3.84 -12.38
N VAL A 151 -6.72 -3.75 -12.35
CA VAL A 151 -5.99 -2.48 -12.47
C VAL A 151 -5.51 -2.24 -13.90
N GLY A 152 -4.74 -3.18 -14.43
CA GLY A 152 -4.21 -3.10 -15.78
C GLY A 152 -2.84 -3.78 -15.94
N PRO A 153 -2.08 -3.46 -16.99
CA PRO A 153 -0.78 -4.08 -17.26
C PRO A 153 0.10 -4.10 -16.02
N THR A 154 0.57 -5.30 -15.67
CA THR A 154 1.29 -5.57 -14.42
C THR A 154 2.67 -6.15 -14.72
N ARG A 155 3.72 -5.44 -14.30
CA ARG A 155 5.11 -5.90 -14.39
C ARG A 155 5.64 -6.36 -13.04
N GLN A 156 6.48 -7.37 -13.02
CA GLN A 156 7.26 -7.74 -11.84
C GLN A 156 8.43 -6.75 -11.71
N VAL A 157 8.56 -6.13 -10.53
CA VAL A 157 9.63 -5.18 -10.22
C VAL A 157 10.77 -5.85 -9.47
N HIS A 158 10.40 -6.69 -8.48
CA HIS A 158 11.34 -7.39 -7.63
C HIS A 158 10.78 -8.73 -7.20
N ARG A 159 11.67 -9.68 -6.89
CA ARG A 159 11.29 -10.98 -6.34
C ARG A 159 12.36 -11.49 -5.39
N THR A 160 11.92 -11.96 -4.25
CA THR A 160 12.71 -12.77 -3.31
C THR A 160 12.25 -14.22 -3.37
N SER A 161 12.82 -15.11 -2.57
CA SER A 161 12.34 -16.50 -2.45
C SER A 161 10.89 -16.61 -1.96
N LYS A 162 10.40 -15.63 -1.20
CA LYS A 162 9.07 -15.66 -0.58
C LYS A 162 8.10 -14.61 -1.14
N PHE A 163 8.59 -13.46 -1.58
CA PHE A 163 7.77 -12.32 -1.94
C PHE A 163 8.02 -11.86 -3.38
N THR A 164 6.97 -11.38 -4.02
CA THR A 164 7.01 -10.72 -5.32
C THR A 164 6.48 -9.29 -5.17
N VAL A 165 7.21 -8.32 -5.71
CA VAL A 165 6.75 -6.93 -5.85
C VAL A 165 6.35 -6.70 -7.30
N THR A 166 5.15 -6.18 -7.50
CA THR A 166 4.63 -5.83 -8.83
C THR A 166 4.25 -4.36 -8.90
N ALA A 167 4.31 -3.80 -10.09
CA ALA A 167 3.72 -2.51 -10.42
C ALA A 167 2.65 -2.70 -11.49
N SER A 168 1.43 -2.31 -11.16
CA SER A 168 0.24 -2.41 -12.02
C SER A 168 -0.16 -1.01 -12.44
N ARG A 169 -0.23 -0.74 -13.75
CA ARG A 169 -0.58 0.57 -14.26
C ARG A 169 -2.07 0.64 -14.59
N ARG A 170 -2.77 1.63 -14.04
CA ARG A 170 -4.18 1.84 -14.36
C ARG A 170 -4.35 2.11 -15.85
N ARG A 171 -5.29 1.41 -16.48
CA ARG A 171 -5.69 1.66 -17.87
C ARG A 171 -6.26 3.08 -18.04
N VAL A 172 -6.04 3.63 -19.20
CA VAL A 172 -6.62 4.92 -19.63
C VAL A 172 -8.09 4.73 -19.97
#